data_3d13757f20563173d41d7135c91e8f94
#
_entry.id   3d13757f20563173d41d7135c91e8f94
#
_cell.length_a   1.000
_cell.length_b   1.000
_cell.length_c   1.000
_cell.angle_alpha   90.00
_cell.angle_beta   90.00
_cell.angle_gamma   90.00
#
_symmetry.space_group_name_H-M   'P 1'
#
loop_
_entity.id
_entity.type
_entity.pdbx_description
1 polymer ?
#
loop_
_entity_poly.entity_id
_entity_poly.type
_entity_poly.pdbx_seq_one_letter_code
_entity_poly.pdbx_strand_id
1 'polypeptide(L)'
;MTESRFKWLYAAALVIGGTIVWQMIAFLLGHLFHWRPSRNIFDLCMILFHYLHVPGPVPMLLVHLLIGYTMGTMVWLAVKHCYDVVKANKLVKKYHDAALFEHYAASFDLTGDQLLLIRYPIPLAMTIGLWSPRILVSTGLTDMLEPNELRAVIEHEKCHMQHRDPGAIFLLAMISKAMRYIPIFGWIAHKYPMMIELRADKYAIEQMEQSMDLGSALLKLLRQTPKPRFPLSHASFAETSMNVRIQHILDPQRQVTLRWPLIRLAMSVFIIILVMGLI
;
A
#
# COMPACT_ATOMS: atom_id res chain seq x y z
N MET A 1 -18.72 2.63 6.27
CA MET A 1 -17.60 2.76 7.23
C MET A 1 -16.89 4.06 6.92
N THR A 2 -16.62 4.90 7.90
CA THR A 2 -16.04 6.23 7.70
C THR A 2 -14.52 6.14 7.45
N GLU A 3 -13.96 7.09 6.73
CA GLU A 3 -12.51 7.22 6.45
C GLU A 3 -11.66 7.12 7.73
N SER A 4 -12.13 7.75 8.81
CA SER A 4 -11.48 7.71 10.13
C SER A 4 -11.26 6.27 10.65
N ARG A 5 -12.24 5.38 10.49
CA ARG A 5 -12.11 3.97 10.93
C ARG A 5 -11.04 3.21 10.15
N PHE A 6 -10.83 3.53 8.87
CA PHE A 6 -9.77 2.90 8.08
C PHE A 6 -8.37 3.39 8.48
N LYS A 7 -8.22 4.68 8.81
CA LYS A 7 -6.98 5.21 9.36
C LYS A 7 -6.60 4.50 10.67
N TRP A 8 -7.58 4.25 11.54
CA TRP A 8 -7.37 3.48 12.77
C TRP A 8 -7.01 2.02 12.51
N LEU A 9 -7.65 1.34 11.55
CA LEU A 9 -7.30 -0.03 11.19
C LEU A 9 -5.89 -0.13 10.61
N TYR A 10 -5.51 0.83 9.77
CA TYR A 10 -4.15 0.93 9.25
C TYR A 10 -3.14 1.12 10.38
N ALA A 11 -3.37 2.08 11.27
CA ALA A 11 -2.51 2.33 12.41
C ALA A 11 -2.41 1.10 13.33
N ALA A 12 -3.53 0.45 13.63
CA ALA A 12 -3.56 -0.78 14.42
C ALA A 12 -2.75 -1.91 13.75
N ALA A 13 -2.89 -2.08 12.43
CA ALA A 13 -2.12 -3.09 11.68
C ALA A 13 -0.61 -2.81 11.75
N LEU A 14 -0.19 -1.53 11.63
CA LEU A 14 1.22 -1.15 11.76
C LEU A 14 1.74 -1.37 13.18
N VAL A 15 0.98 -0.98 14.20
CA VAL A 15 1.38 -1.14 15.61
C VAL A 15 1.50 -2.63 15.94
N ILE A 16 0.48 -3.43 15.66
CA ILE A 16 0.49 -4.88 15.96
C ILE A 16 1.60 -5.57 15.15
N GLY A 17 1.67 -5.33 13.84
CA GLY A 17 2.70 -5.92 12.99
C GLY A 17 4.11 -5.49 13.40
N GLY A 18 4.31 -4.21 13.72
CA GLY A 18 5.58 -3.67 14.20
C GLY A 18 6.00 -4.26 15.54
N THR A 19 5.06 -4.44 16.48
CA THR A 19 5.31 -5.09 17.77
C THR A 19 5.75 -6.54 17.58
N ILE A 20 5.09 -7.30 16.71
CA ILE A 20 5.48 -8.70 16.41
C ILE A 20 6.89 -8.74 15.81
N VAL A 21 7.20 -7.88 14.83
CA VAL A 21 8.55 -7.79 14.24
C VAL A 21 9.59 -7.44 15.29
N TRP A 22 9.31 -6.46 16.14
CA TRP A 22 10.19 -6.08 17.24
C TRP A 22 10.48 -7.26 18.17
N GLN A 23 9.46 -8.01 18.57
CA GLN A 23 9.61 -9.18 19.43
C GLN A 23 10.43 -10.30 18.74
N MET A 24 10.25 -10.50 17.42
CA MET A 24 11.08 -11.44 16.65
C MET A 24 12.54 -11.04 16.63
N ILE A 25 12.83 -9.74 16.42
CA ILE A 25 14.20 -9.20 16.46
C ILE A 25 14.78 -9.36 17.85
N ALA A 26 14.05 -8.99 18.90
CA ALA A 26 14.49 -9.12 20.28
C ALA A 26 14.80 -10.57 20.67
N PHE A 27 13.99 -11.54 20.21
CA PHE A 27 14.24 -12.98 20.40
C PHE A 27 15.55 -13.42 19.74
N LEU A 28 15.79 -13.02 18.48
CA LEU A 28 17.03 -13.35 17.76
C LEU A 28 18.26 -12.75 18.44
N LEU A 29 18.19 -11.46 18.82
CA LEU A 29 19.29 -10.77 19.51
C LEU A 29 19.55 -11.39 20.89
N GLY A 30 18.50 -11.77 21.61
CA GLY A 30 18.60 -12.47 22.88
C GLY A 30 19.35 -13.79 22.76
N HIS A 31 19.11 -14.52 21.66
CA HIS A 31 19.79 -15.79 21.38
C HIS A 31 21.26 -15.61 20.96
N LEU A 32 21.55 -14.56 20.16
CA LEU A 32 22.90 -14.29 19.65
C LEU A 32 23.82 -13.66 20.70
N PHE A 33 23.29 -12.73 21.50
CA PHE A 33 24.12 -11.94 22.46
C PHE A 33 23.93 -12.33 23.91
N HIS A 34 23.21 -13.42 24.20
CA HIS A 34 22.82 -13.84 25.55
C HIS A 34 22.12 -12.72 26.35
N TRP A 35 21.55 -11.73 25.62
CA TRP A 35 20.79 -10.66 26.22
C TRP A 35 19.33 -11.12 26.34
N ARG A 36 18.87 -11.28 27.58
CA ARG A 36 17.46 -11.66 27.83
C ARG A 36 16.64 -10.40 28.13
N PRO A 37 15.95 -9.82 27.14
CA PRO A 37 14.94 -8.80 27.43
C PRO A 37 13.85 -9.44 28.29
N SER A 38 13.54 -8.82 29.44
CA SER A 38 12.44 -9.27 30.29
C SER A 38 11.13 -9.26 29.49
N ARG A 39 10.50 -10.42 29.31
CA ARG A 39 9.20 -10.61 28.63
C ARG A 39 9.26 -10.61 27.11
N ASN A 40 9.95 -11.57 26.51
CA ASN A 40 9.79 -11.86 25.09
C ASN A 40 8.63 -12.83 24.88
N ILE A 41 7.73 -12.50 23.95
CA ILE A 41 6.57 -13.30 23.58
C ILE A 41 6.95 -14.73 23.14
N PHE A 42 8.08 -14.87 22.44
CA PHE A 42 8.54 -16.17 21.95
C PHE A 42 9.10 -17.07 23.06
N ASP A 43 9.60 -16.49 24.16
CA ASP A 43 9.99 -17.25 25.37
C ASP A 43 8.74 -17.84 26.05
N LEU A 44 7.63 -17.12 26.07
CA LEU A 44 6.34 -17.61 26.55
C LEU A 44 5.82 -18.79 25.69
N CYS A 45 5.97 -18.74 24.37
CA CYS A 45 5.65 -19.87 23.50
C CYS A 45 6.46 -21.12 23.86
N MET A 46 7.74 -20.98 24.18
CA MET A 46 8.58 -22.11 24.58
C MET A 46 8.12 -22.73 25.90
N ILE A 47 7.68 -21.93 26.86
CA ILE A 47 7.11 -22.41 28.13
C ILE A 47 5.81 -23.18 27.87
N LEU A 48 4.92 -22.66 27.01
CA LEU A 48 3.65 -23.35 26.65
C LEU A 48 3.90 -24.72 26.01
N PHE A 49 4.84 -24.80 25.05
CA PHE A 49 5.20 -26.07 24.43
C PHE A 49 5.79 -27.07 25.42
N HIS A 50 6.53 -26.58 26.43
CA HIS A 50 6.99 -27.43 27.51
C HIS A 50 5.85 -28.02 28.32
N TYR A 51 4.81 -27.24 28.64
CA TYR A 51 3.60 -27.73 29.30
C TYR A 51 2.83 -28.74 28.46
N LEU A 52 2.83 -28.60 27.14
CA LEU A 52 2.19 -29.52 26.20
C LEU A 52 3.02 -30.80 25.94
N HIS A 53 4.12 -31.02 26.66
CA HIS A 53 5.02 -32.18 26.53
C HIS A 53 5.56 -32.35 25.08
N VAL A 54 5.66 -31.26 24.31
CA VAL A 54 6.27 -31.32 22.97
C VAL A 54 7.78 -31.47 23.12
N PRO A 55 8.45 -32.40 22.40
CA PRO A 55 9.91 -32.56 22.50
C PRO A 55 10.65 -31.25 22.27
N GLY A 56 11.54 -30.88 23.20
CA GLY A 56 12.19 -29.54 23.28
C GLY A 56 12.78 -28.95 22.00
N PRO A 57 13.42 -29.71 21.09
CA PRO A 57 13.96 -29.15 19.86
C PRO A 57 12.91 -28.73 18.83
N VAL A 58 11.72 -29.33 18.85
CA VAL A 58 10.66 -29.08 17.82
C VAL A 58 10.07 -27.66 17.93
N PRO A 59 9.62 -27.16 19.10
CA PRO A 59 9.11 -25.79 19.22
C PRO A 59 10.16 -24.76 18.84
N MET A 60 11.40 -24.95 19.27
CA MET A 60 12.49 -24.03 18.96
C MET A 60 12.74 -23.94 17.45
N LEU A 61 12.73 -25.08 16.75
CA LEU A 61 12.85 -25.11 15.30
C LEU A 61 11.71 -24.37 14.63
N LEU A 62 10.45 -24.61 15.06
CA LEU A 62 9.26 -23.95 14.48
C LEU A 62 9.30 -22.43 14.66
N VAL A 63 9.70 -21.93 15.84
CA VAL A 63 9.86 -20.49 16.10
C VAL A 63 10.93 -19.90 15.20
N HIS A 64 12.09 -20.53 15.07
CA HIS A 64 13.17 -20.05 14.19
C HIS A 64 12.75 -20.06 12.71
N LEU A 65 12.03 -21.08 12.26
CA LEU A 65 11.50 -21.12 10.88
C LEU A 65 10.47 -20.02 10.64
N LEU A 66 9.57 -19.75 11.59
CA LEU A 66 8.59 -18.67 11.49
C LEU A 66 9.28 -17.30 11.41
N ILE A 67 10.27 -17.06 12.28
CA ILE A 67 11.03 -15.83 12.28
C ILE A 67 11.83 -15.69 10.99
N GLY A 68 12.54 -16.75 10.57
CA GLY A 68 13.30 -16.77 9.33
C GLY A 68 12.43 -16.49 8.10
N TYR A 69 11.25 -17.10 8.02
CA TYR A 69 10.28 -16.84 6.97
C TYR A 69 9.83 -15.36 6.96
N THR A 70 9.45 -14.83 8.14
CA THR A 70 8.94 -13.46 8.25
C THR A 70 10.02 -12.43 7.90
N MET A 71 11.21 -12.54 8.51
CA MET A 71 12.34 -11.65 8.26
C MET A 71 12.85 -11.77 6.82
N GLY A 72 13.03 -13.00 6.33
CA GLY A 72 13.45 -13.25 4.95
C GLY A 72 12.48 -12.65 3.92
N THR A 73 11.18 -12.80 4.15
CA THR A 73 10.15 -12.19 3.29
C THR A 73 10.20 -10.66 3.33
N MET A 74 10.38 -10.06 4.51
CA MET A 74 10.50 -8.59 4.64
C MET A 74 11.73 -8.05 3.91
N VAL A 75 12.88 -8.69 4.10
CA VAL A 75 14.13 -8.32 3.42
C VAL A 75 13.98 -8.45 1.90
N TRP A 76 13.43 -9.58 1.43
CA TRP A 76 13.19 -9.80 0.01
C TRP A 76 12.25 -8.74 -0.60
N LEU A 77 11.16 -8.38 0.10
CA LEU A 77 10.24 -7.34 -0.37
C LEU A 77 10.89 -5.95 -0.38
N ALA A 78 11.71 -5.64 0.62
CA ALA A 78 12.46 -4.38 0.67
C ALA A 78 13.47 -4.28 -0.49
N VAL A 79 14.26 -5.33 -0.72
CA VAL A 79 15.23 -5.40 -1.82
C VAL A 79 14.53 -5.29 -3.19
N LYS A 80 13.44 -6.06 -3.37
CA LYS A 80 12.62 -5.97 -4.58
C LYS A 80 12.09 -4.55 -4.80
N HIS A 81 11.57 -3.92 -3.77
CA HIS A 81 11.07 -2.54 -3.87
C HIS A 81 12.19 -1.56 -4.25
N CYS A 82 13.36 -1.66 -3.61
CA CYS A 82 14.53 -0.85 -3.99
C CYS A 82 14.92 -1.06 -5.46
N TYR A 83 14.91 -2.30 -5.94
CA TYR A 83 15.18 -2.60 -7.35
C TYR A 83 14.13 -1.96 -8.28
N ASP A 84 12.83 -2.07 -7.95
CA ASP A 84 11.75 -1.49 -8.74
C ASP A 84 11.84 0.05 -8.75
N VAL A 85 12.19 0.69 -7.63
CA VAL A 85 12.44 2.15 -7.54
C VAL A 85 13.62 2.57 -8.43
N VAL A 86 14.75 1.86 -8.37
CA VAL A 86 15.91 2.16 -9.22
C VAL A 86 15.56 2.02 -10.71
N LYS A 87 14.80 0.99 -11.06
CA LYS A 87 14.32 0.77 -12.43
C LYS A 87 13.37 1.87 -12.89
N ALA A 88 12.41 2.27 -12.02
CA ALA A 88 11.50 3.37 -12.31
C ALA A 88 12.25 4.70 -12.51
N ASN A 89 13.22 5.02 -11.64
CA ASN A 89 14.03 6.23 -11.76
C ASN A 89 14.87 6.24 -13.05
N LYS A 90 15.40 5.09 -13.48
CA LYS A 90 16.11 4.98 -14.77
C LYS A 90 15.19 5.25 -15.96
N LEU A 91 13.95 4.73 -15.92
CA LEU A 91 12.95 5.00 -16.95
C LEU A 91 12.53 6.46 -16.98
N VAL A 92 12.28 7.05 -15.82
CA VAL A 92 11.95 8.47 -15.70
C VAL A 92 13.07 9.32 -16.29
N LYS A 93 14.35 9.10 -15.89
CA LYS A 93 15.49 9.84 -16.45
C LYS A 93 15.63 9.68 -17.96
N LYS A 94 15.35 8.48 -18.50
CA LYS A 94 15.46 8.20 -19.94
C LYS A 94 14.41 8.95 -20.77
N TYR A 95 13.19 9.12 -20.21
CA TYR A 95 12.04 9.68 -20.93
C TYR A 95 11.63 11.05 -20.42
N HIS A 96 12.39 11.65 -19.50
CA HIS A 96 12.11 12.98 -18.96
C HIS A 96 12.20 14.06 -20.06
N ASP A 97 11.21 14.95 -20.10
CA ASP A 97 11.14 16.07 -21.02
C ASP A 97 10.94 17.39 -20.25
N ALA A 98 12.03 18.16 -20.13
CA ALA A 98 12.02 19.41 -19.37
C ALA A 98 11.18 20.51 -20.05
N ALA A 99 11.13 20.54 -21.37
CA ALA A 99 10.39 21.58 -22.11
C ALA A 99 8.86 21.42 -21.94
N LEU A 100 8.37 20.16 -21.96
CA LEU A 100 6.97 19.87 -21.70
C LEU A 100 6.60 20.15 -20.24
N PHE A 101 7.55 19.97 -19.32
CA PHE A 101 7.33 20.25 -17.90
C PHE A 101 6.96 21.72 -17.65
N GLU A 102 7.71 22.69 -18.20
CA GLU A 102 7.47 24.11 -18.00
C GLU A 102 6.06 24.53 -18.46
N HIS A 103 5.59 23.95 -19.56
CA HIS A 103 4.26 24.23 -20.09
C HIS A 103 3.13 23.77 -19.15
N TYR A 104 3.26 22.59 -18.51
CA TYR A 104 2.21 22.02 -17.67
C TYR A 104 2.33 22.41 -16.19
N ALA A 105 3.54 22.62 -15.67
CA ALA A 105 3.75 22.96 -14.26
C ALA A 105 3.04 24.24 -13.83
N ALA A 106 3.10 25.27 -14.69
CA ALA A 106 2.43 26.55 -14.46
C ALA A 106 0.89 26.41 -14.42
N SER A 107 0.33 25.42 -15.15
CA SER A 107 -1.12 25.21 -15.25
C SER A 107 -1.72 24.49 -14.06
N PHE A 108 -0.89 23.78 -13.27
CA PHE A 108 -1.36 22.88 -12.21
C PHE A 108 -0.96 23.27 -10.80
N ASP A 109 -0.35 24.43 -10.62
CA ASP A 109 0.07 24.91 -9.28
C ASP A 109 1.01 23.92 -8.55
N LEU A 110 1.88 23.23 -9.33
CA LEU A 110 2.86 22.28 -8.84
C LEU A 110 4.28 22.84 -9.03
N THR A 111 5.13 22.65 -8.02
CA THR A 111 6.54 22.98 -8.12
C THR A 111 7.31 21.96 -8.95
N GLY A 112 8.44 22.36 -9.55
CA GLY A 112 9.25 21.50 -10.42
C GLY A 112 9.68 20.16 -9.84
N ASP A 113 9.73 20.07 -8.53
CA ASP A 113 10.08 18.82 -7.84
C ASP A 113 8.89 17.88 -7.62
N GLN A 114 7.66 18.34 -7.81
CA GLN A 114 6.44 17.57 -7.50
C GLN A 114 5.86 16.85 -8.71
N LEU A 115 6.09 17.38 -9.92
CA LEU A 115 5.57 16.79 -11.17
C LEU A 115 6.74 16.25 -12.01
N LEU A 116 6.58 15.05 -12.54
CA LEU A 116 7.49 14.42 -13.49
C LEU A 116 6.73 14.13 -14.78
N LEU A 117 7.12 14.77 -15.86
CA LEU A 117 6.55 14.49 -17.17
C LEU A 117 7.50 13.59 -17.97
N ILE A 118 6.97 12.52 -18.52
CA ILE A 118 7.74 11.56 -19.34
C ILE A 118 7.16 11.44 -20.74
N ARG A 119 8.04 11.38 -21.74
CA ARG A 119 7.66 11.10 -23.11
C ARG A 119 7.39 9.60 -23.28
N TYR A 120 6.17 9.17 -22.93
CA TYR A 120 5.75 7.77 -22.96
C TYR A 120 4.36 7.64 -23.59
N PRO A 121 4.20 6.80 -24.66
CA PRO A 121 2.98 6.79 -25.46
C PRO A 121 1.77 6.15 -24.78
N ILE A 122 2.00 5.32 -23.75
CA ILE A 122 0.90 4.69 -23.01
C ILE A 122 0.43 5.67 -21.93
N PRO A 123 -0.89 5.96 -21.84
CA PRO A 123 -1.44 6.83 -20.81
C PRO A 123 -1.10 6.32 -19.40
N LEU A 124 -0.50 7.19 -18.62
CA LEU A 124 -0.07 6.88 -17.26
C LEU A 124 -0.13 8.14 -16.40
N ALA A 125 -0.85 8.06 -15.29
CA ALA A 125 -0.71 8.94 -14.14
C ALA A 125 -0.50 8.09 -12.90
N MET A 126 0.44 8.44 -12.05
CA MET A 126 0.66 7.77 -10.78
C MET A 126 1.55 8.60 -9.86
N THR A 127 1.31 8.51 -8.57
CA THR A 127 2.21 9.04 -7.55
C THR A 127 3.28 8.02 -7.19
N ILE A 128 4.56 8.39 -7.32
CA ILE A 128 5.72 7.55 -7.02
C ILE A 128 6.58 8.15 -5.92
N GLY A 129 7.29 7.30 -5.16
CA GLY A 129 8.17 7.71 -4.06
C GLY A 129 7.56 7.44 -2.68
N LEU A 130 8.39 6.92 -1.75
CA LEU A 130 7.94 6.59 -0.39
C LEU A 130 8.03 7.80 0.56
N TRP A 131 9.16 8.52 0.52
CA TRP A 131 9.48 9.63 1.43
C TRP A 131 9.16 10.99 0.84
N SER A 132 9.46 11.16 -0.45
CA SER A 132 9.18 12.36 -1.25
C SER A 132 8.35 11.95 -2.45
N PRO A 133 7.02 11.81 -2.29
CA PRO A 133 6.17 11.40 -3.38
C PRO A 133 6.08 12.50 -4.45
N ARG A 134 6.09 12.07 -5.71
CA ARG A 134 6.00 12.91 -6.91
C ARG A 134 4.95 12.36 -7.85
N ILE A 135 4.29 13.22 -8.57
CA ILE A 135 3.29 12.85 -9.57
C ILE A 135 4.01 12.58 -10.88
N LEU A 136 3.84 11.40 -11.45
CA LEU A 136 4.35 11.02 -12.76
C LEU A 136 3.22 11.01 -13.77
N VAL A 137 3.39 11.76 -14.86
CA VAL A 137 2.41 11.86 -15.96
C VAL A 137 3.12 11.54 -17.27
N SER A 138 2.46 10.84 -18.17
CA SER A 138 2.96 10.53 -19.51
C SER A 138 2.34 11.42 -20.58
N THR A 139 3.08 11.64 -21.69
CA THR A 139 2.54 12.32 -22.88
C THR A 139 1.33 11.60 -23.47
N GLY A 140 1.31 10.25 -23.42
CA GLY A 140 0.12 9.50 -23.86
C GLY A 140 -1.15 9.82 -23.05
N LEU A 141 -1.01 10.26 -21.79
CA LEU A 141 -2.14 10.73 -21.01
C LEU A 141 -2.56 12.15 -21.41
N THR A 142 -1.60 13.06 -21.58
CA THR A 142 -1.90 14.44 -21.98
C THR A 142 -2.52 14.52 -23.37
N ASP A 143 -2.13 13.61 -24.27
CA ASP A 143 -2.72 13.53 -25.63
C ASP A 143 -4.13 12.92 -25.66
N MET A 144 -4.46 12.12 -24.63
CA MET A 144 -5.74 11.42 -24.54
C MET A 144 -6.83 12.24 -23.86
N LEU A 145 -6.47 13.01 -22.85
CA LEU A 145 -7.40 13.69 -21.97
C LEU A 145 -7.60 15.16 -22.37
N GLU A 146 -8.83 15.64 -22.25
CA GLU A 146 -9.14 17.05 -22.30
C GLU A 146 -8.51 17.81 -21.13
N PRO A 147 -8.25 19.12 -21.22
CA PRO A 147 -7.59 19.88 -20.17
C PRO A 147 -8.22 19.75 -18.78
N ASN A 148 -9.57 19.75 -18.71
CA ASN A 148 -10.28 19.60 -17.44
C ASN A 148 -10.20 18.16 -16.89
N GLU A 149 -10.26 17.16 -17.77
CA GLU A 149 -10.07 15.75 -17.40
C GLU A 149 -8.66 15.51 -16.84
N LEU A 150 -7.64 16.06 -17.51
CA LEU A 150 -6.25 15.99 -17.07
C LEU A 150 -6.07 16.67 -15.70
N ARG A 151 -6.69 17.83 -15.51
CA ARG A 151 -6.68 18.54 -14.22
C ARG A 151 -7.32 17.70 -13.13
N ALA A 152 -8.47 17.06 -13.38
CA ALA A 152 -9.12 16.18 -12.41
C ALA A 152 -8.24 14.99 -12.01
N VAL A 153 -7.53 14.38 -12.98
CA VAL A 153 -6.56 13.29 -12.69
C VAL A 153 -5.37 13.81 -11.88
N ILE A 154 -4.86 15.00 -12.17
CA ILE A 154 -3.76 15.59 -11.40
C ILE A 154 -4.19 15.92 -9.97
N GLU A 155 -5.40 16.44 -9.75
CA GLU A 155 -5.92 16.67 -8.40
C GLU A 155 -6.08 15.34 -7.62
N HIS A 156 -6.51 14.28 -8.30
CA HIS A 156 -6.54 12.93 -7.71
C HIS A 156 -5.14 12.48 -7.26
N GLU A 157 -4.11 12.63 -8.10
CA GLU A 157 -2.73 12.26 -7.77
C GLU A 157 -2.12 13.18 -6.69
N LYS A 158 -2.50 14.48 -6.63
CA LYS A 158 -2.12 15.38 -5.54
C LYS A 158 -2.58 14.85 -4.18
N CYS A 159 -3.78 14.29 -4.10
CA CYS A 159 -4.27 13.67 -2.88
C CYS A 159 -3.35 12.53 -2.41
N HIS A 160 -2.94 11.64 -3.32
CA HIS A 160 -1.99 10.56 -3.01
C HIS A 160 -0.62 11.08 -2.58
N MET A 161 -0.13 12.14 -3.23
CA MET A 161 1.13 12.79 -2.90
C MET A 161 1.09 13.41 -1.49
N GLN A 162 0.06 14.19 -1.18
CA GLN A 162 -0.10 14.87 0.12
C GLN A 162 -0.21 13.88 1.28
N HIS A 163 -0.88 12.74 1.07
CA HIS A 163 -1.07 11.71 2.10
C HIS A 163 0.05 10.66 2.14
N ARG A 164 1.03 10.73 1.25
CA ARG A 164 2.13 9.76 1.11
C ARG A 164 1.63 8.32 0.94
N ASP A 165 0.57 8.15 0.19
CA ASP A 165 -0.10 6.86 0.01
C ASP A 165 0.79 5.73 -0.53
N PRO A 166 1.76 5.96 -1.46
CA PRO A 166 2.67 4.91 -1.90
C PRO A 166 3.44 4.25 -0.75
N GLY A 167 3.88 5.05 0.23
CA GLY A 167 4.55 4.55 1.44
C GLY A 167 3.63 3.73 2.33
N ALA A 168 2.41 4.23 2.56
CA ALA A 168 1.42 3.55 3.38
C ALA A 168 1.02 2.19 2.79
N ILE A 169 0.77 2.14 1.47
CA ILE A 169 0.44 0.91 0.73
C ILE A 169 1.61 -0.08 0.79
N PHE A 170 2.85 0.39 0.59
CA PHE A 170 4.04 -0.46 0.65
C PHE A 170 4.21 -1.10 2.04
N LEU A 171 4.14 -0.32 3.12
CA LEU A 171 4.28 -0.82 4.49
C LEU A 171 3.21 -1.86 4.82
N LEU A 172 1.95 -1.58 4.47
CA LEU A 172 0.87 -2.51 4.72
C LEU A 172 1.00 -3.80 3.88
N ALA A 173 1.42 -3.68 2.62
CA ALA A 173 1.70 -4.83 1.76
C ALA A 173 2.85 -5.68 2.29
N MET A 174 3.89 -5.05 2.84
CA MET A 174 5.04 -5.72 3.46
C MET A 174 4.60 -6.54 4.68
N ILE A 175 3.87 -5.93 5.62
CA ILE A 175 3.32 -6.63 6.80
C ILE A 175 2.40 -7.77 6.39
N SER A 176 1.47 -7.51 5.47
CA SER A 176 0.50 -8.50 5.01
C SER A 176 1.15 -9.71 4.33
N LYS A 177 2.22 -9.50 3.55
CA LYS A 177 2.92 -10.59 2.86
C LYS A 177 3.85 -11.36 3.78
N ALA A 178 4.57 -10.66 4.66
CA ALA A 178 5.49 -11.27 5.62
C ALA A 178 4.73 -12.05 6.72
N MET A 179 3.58 -11.53 7.15
CA MET A 179 2.73 -12.15 8.15
C MET A 179 1.45 -12.75 7.53
N ARG A 180 1.62 -13.49 6.42
CA ARG A 180 0.50 -14.10 5.69
C ARG A 180 -0.30 -15.09 6.54
N TYR A 181 0.31 -15.62 7.59
CA TYR A 181 -0.32 -16.48 8.57
C TYR A 181 -1.34 -15.77 9.47
N ILE A 182 -1.39 -14.41 9.47
CA ILE A 182 -2.39 -13.60 10.17
C ILE A 182 -3.40 -13.04 9.15
N PRO A 183 -4.60 -13.68 8.99
CA PRO A 183 -5.51 -13.39 7.87
C PRO A 183 -6.08 -11.97 7.83
N ILE A 184 -6.12 -11.27 8.99
CA ILE A 184 -6.66 -9.90 9.07
C ILE A 184 -5.78 -8.91 8.31
N PHE A 185 -4.45 -9.08 8.31
CA PHE A 185 -3.55 -8.20 7.57
C PHE A 185 -3.80 -8.27 6.05
N GLY A 186 -4.07 -9.49 5.54
CA GLY A 186 -4.43 -9.68 4.13
C GLY A 186 -5.73 -8.95 3.76
N TRP A 187 -6.73 -8.98 4.64
CA TRP A 187 -7.98 -8.27 4.42
C TRP A 187 -7.80 -6.75 4.44
N ILE A 188 -7.05 -6.21 5.42
CA ILE A 188 -6.76 -4.78 5.50
C ILE A 188 -5.98 -4.33 4.25
N ALA A 189 -4.92 -5.06 3.87
CA ALA A 189 -4.10 -4.75 2.70
C ALA A 189 -4.88 -4.78 1.38
N HIS A 190 -5.96 -5.57 1.30
CA HIS A 190 -6.84 -5.60 0.13
C HIS A 190 -7.85 -4.44 0.13
N LYS A 191 -8.36 -4.02 1.30
CA LYS A 191 -9.41 -3.01 1.40
C LYS A 191 -8.87 -1.58 1.51
N TYR A 192 -7.71 -1.40 2.10
CA TYR A 192 -7.11 -0.09 2.31
C TYR A 192 -6.83 0.68 1.01
N PRO A 193 -6.24 0.09 -0.05
CA PRO A 193 -6.06 0.79 -1.33
C PRO A 193 -7.38 1.29 -1.92
N MET A 194 -8.45 0.50 -1.87
CA MET A 194 -9.76 0.92 -2.35
C MET A 194 -10.27 2.18 -1.64
N MET A 195 -10.05 2.29 -0.33
CA MET A 195 -10.47 3.48 0.44
C MET A 195 -9.62 4.71 0.13
N ILE A 196 -8.34 4.50 -0.16
CA ILE A 196 -7.42 5.56 -0.61
C ILE A 196 -7.92 6.12 -1.95
N GLU A 197 -8.29 5.26 -2.90
CA GLU A 197 -8.84 5.68 -4.20
C GLU A 197 -10.13 6.49 -4.04
N LEU A 198 -11.08 6.03 -3.21
CA LEU A 198 -12.31 6.78 -2.94
C LEU A 198 -12.07 8.15 -2.30
N ARG A 199 -11.05 8.25 -1.43
CA ARG A 199 -10.65 9.54 -0.85
C ARG A 199 -10.06 10.46 -1.91
N ALA A 200 -9.21 9.93 -2.79
CA ALA A 200 -8.58 10.71 -3.84
C ALA A 200 -9.62 11.16 -4.89
N ASP A 201 -10.59 10.30 -5.24
CA ASP A 201 -11.71 10.66 -6.10
C ASP A 201 -12.55 11.79 -5.48
N LYS A 202 -12.89 11.66 -4.20
CA LYS A 202 -13.63 12.70 -3.48
C LYS A 202 -12.87 14.03 -3.45
N TYR A 203 -11.58 14.00 -3.16
CA TYR A 203 -10.72 15.18 -3.15
C TYR A 203 -10.71 15.86 -4.53
N ALA A 204 -10.50 15.09 -5.61
CA ALA A 204 -10.50 15.64 -6.97
C ALA A 204 -11.86 16.27 -7.34
N ILE A 205 -12.98 15.63 -6.98
CA ILE A 205 -14.32 16.16 -7.22
C ILE A 205 -14.54 17.48 -6.46
N GLU A 206 -14.10 17.55 -5.19
CA GLU A 206 -14.18 18.77 -4.38
C GLU A 206 -13.36 19.93 -4.96
N GLN A 207 -12.15 19.65 -5.52
CA GLN A 207 -11.30 20.67 -6.14
C GLN A 207 -11.84 21.12 -7.51
N MET A 208 -12.51 20.24 -8.25
CA MET A 208 -13.07 20.53 -9.57
C MET A 208 -14.51 21.06 -9.51
N GLU A 209 -15.16 20.98 -8.34
CA GLU A 209 -16.58 21.30 -8.11
C GLU A 209 -17.56 20.46 -8.99
N GLN A 210 -17.05 19.45 -9.69
CA GLN A 210 -17.81 18.58 -10.57
C GLN A 210 -17.18 17.19 -10.71
N SER A 211 -18.02 16.17 -10.92
CA SER A 211 -17.58 14.78 -11.01
C SER A 211 -17.37 14.26 -12.44
N MET A 212 -17.89 14.99 -13.43
CA MET A 212 -17.96 14.54 -14.84
C MET A 212 -16.57 14.33 -15.45
N ASP A 213 -15.66 15.27 -15.22
CA ASP A 213 -14.31 15.22 -15.82
C ASP A 213 -13.51 14.03 -15.30
N LEU A 214 -13.55 13.78 -13.98
CA LEU A 214 -12.91 12.61 -13.39
C LEU A 214 -13.53 11.31 -13.90
N GLY A 215 -14.88 11.25 -13.99
CA GLY A 215 -15.61 10.10 -14.50
C GLY A 215 -15.26 9.79 -15.95
N SER A 216 -15.21 10.82 -16.81
CA SER A 216 -14.84 10.71 -18.22
C SER A 216 -13.38 10.23 -18.37
N ALA A 217 -12.43 10.83 -17.62
CA ALA A 217 -11.03 10.43 -17.62
C ALA A 217 -10.88 8.95 -17.25
N LEU A 218 -11.55 8.50 -16.18
CA LEU A 218 -11.52 7.09 -15.76
C LEU A 218 -12.08 6.14 -16.83
N LEU A 219 -13.17 6.51 -17.50
CA LEU A 219 -13.74 5.72 -18.58
C LEU A 219 -12.80 5.63 -19.79
N LYS A 220 -12.12 6.73 -20.15
CA LYS A 220 -11.11 6.75 -21.21
C LYS A 220 -9.93 5.82 -20.85
N LEU A 221 -9.42 5.91 -19.62
CA LEU A 221 -8.33 5.05 -19.11
C LEU A 221 -8.73 3.56 -19.12
N LEU A 222 -9.97 3.22 -18.78
CA LEU A 222 -10.48 1.84 -18.80
C LEU A 222 -10.55 1.24 -20.21
N ARG A 223 -10.88 2.05 -21.21
CA ARG A 223 -11.00 1.60 -22.60
C ARG A 223 -9.66 1.34 -23.26
N GLN A 224 -8.58 1.84 -22.68
CA GLN A 224 -7.24 1.66 -23.24
C GLN A 224 -6.62 0.30 -22.84
N THR A 225 -6.30 -0.50 -23.85
CA THR A 225 -5.40 -1.66 -23.76
C THR A 225 -4.20 -1.39 -24.67
N PRO A 226 -2.96 -1.59 -24.22
CA PRO A 226 -2.49 -2.42 -23.11
C PRO A 226 -2.29 -1.66 -21.79
N LYS A 227 -2.46 -2.36 -20.66
CA LYS A 227 -2.15 -1.82 -19.33
C LYS A 227 -0.65 -1.44 -19.25
N PRO A 228 -0.31 -0.28 -18.66
CA PRO A 228 1.07 0.15 -18.57
C PRO A 228 1.91 -0.84 -17.75
N ARG A 229 3.02 -1.31 -18.32
CA ARG A 229 4.01 -2.16 -17.64
C ARG A 229 5.08 -1.28 -16.96
N PHE A 230 4.65 -0.33 -16.14
CA PHE A 230 5.58 0.51 -15.41
C PHE A 230 5.97 -0.18 -14.08
N PRO A 231 7.28 -0.20 -13.71
CA PRO A 231 7.68 -0.64 -12.37
C PRO A 231 6.95 0.20 -11.34
N LEU A 232 6.50 -0.40 -10.25
CA LEU A 232 5.67 0.23 -9.21
C LEU A 232 4.17 0.39 -9.55
N SER A 233 3.70 0.08 -10.76
CA SER A 233 2.27 0.06 -11.02
C SER A 233 1.59 -1.15 -10.34
N HIS A 234 0.71 -0.91 -9.38
CA HIS A 234 -0.05 -1.96 -8.70
C HIS A 234 -1.33 -2.32 -9.50
N ALA A 235 -1.14 -2.82 -10.72
CA ALA A 235 -2.23 -3.09 -11.67
C ALA A 235 -3.27 -4.14 -11.20
N SER A 236 -2.97 -4.94 -10.17
CA SER A 236 -3.83 -6.06 -9.76
C SER A 236 -5.06 -5.67 -8.91
N PHE A 237 -5.10 -4.45 -8.37
CA PHE A 237 -6.23 -3.97 -7.56
C PHE A 237 -7.24 -3.16 -8.37
N ALA A 238 -6.93 -2.83 -9.63
CA ALA A 238 -7.69 -1.88 -10.43
C ALA A 238 -9.12 -2.34 -10.76
N GLU A 239 -9.35 -3.62 -11.04
CA GLU A 239 -10.67 -4.05 -11.55
C GLU A 239 -11.78 -4.07 -10.49
N THR A 240 -11.49 -4.54 -9.27
CA THR A 240 -12.53 -4.61 -8.20
C THR A 240 -12.81 -3.24 -7.59
N SER A 241 -11.81 -2.36 -7.53
CA SER A 241 -11.98 -0.99 -7.03
C SER A 241 -12.68 -0.09 -8.04
N MET A 242 -12.51 -0.33 -9.35
CA MET A 242 -13.00 0.53 -10.40
C MET A 242 -14.53 0.64 -10.42
N ASN A 243 -15.25 -0.49 -10.29
CA ASN A 243 -16.71 -0.46 -10.23
C ASN A 243 -17.22 0.33 -9.02
N VAL A 244 -16.54 0.21 -7.87
CA VAL A 244 -16.89 0.95 -6.66
C VAL A 244 -16.59 2.45 -6.83
N ARG A 245 -15.49 2.81 -7.49
CA ARG A 245 -15.13 4.19 -7.80
C ARG A 245 -16.16 4.84 -8.72
N ILE A 246 -16.50 4.19 -9.85
CA ILE A 246 -17.52 4.70 -10.77
C ILE A 246 -18.86 4.91 -10.05
N GLN A 247 -19.30 3.94 -9.25
CA GLN A 247 -20.52 4.09 -8.46
C GLN A 247 -20.45 5.26 -7.48
N HIS A 248 -19.30 5.48 -6.84
CA HIS A 248 -19.13 6.58 -5.89
C HIS A 248 -19.06 7.95 -6.58
N ILE A 249 -18.51 8.02 -7.79
CA ILE A 249 -18.48 9.25 -8.61
C ILE A 249 -19.88 9.63 -9.07
N LEU A 250 -20.70 8.62 -9.44
CA LEU A 250 -22.10 8.83 -9.85
C LEU A 250 -23.04 9.14 -8.69
N ASP A 251 -22.77 8.57 -7.51
CA ASP A 251 -23.55 8.77 -6.29
C ASP A 251 -22.61 8.94 -5.09
N PRO A 252 -22.10 10.17 -4.84
CA PRO A 252 -21.18 10.45 -3.73
C PRO A 252 -21.77 10.23 -2.34
N GLN A 253 -23.10 10.20 -2.21
CA GLN A 253 -23.76 9.95 -0.92
C GLN A 253 -23.86 8.46 -0.59
N ARG A 254 -23.60 7.59 -1.54
CA ARG A 254 -23.64 6.15 -1.32
C ARG A 254 -22.53 5.71 -0.38
N GLN A 255 -22.91 5.28 0.80
CA GLN A 255 -21.97 4.75 1.77
C GLN A 255 -21.44 3.38 1.33
N VAL A 256 -20.13 3.26 1.18
CA VAL A 256 -19.48 1.98 0.95
C VAL A 256 -19.52 1.17 2.24
N THR A 257 -20.43 0.20 2.32
CA THR A 257 -20.56 -0.69 3.46
C THR A 257 -19.55 -1.83 3.34
N LEU A 258 -18.52 -1.79 4.18
CA LEU A 258 -17.57 -2.88 4.30
C LEU A 258 -18.03 -3.83 5.41
N ARG A 259 -18.32 -5.06 5.04
CA ARG A 259 -18.64 -6.11 6.02
C ARG A 259 -17.36 -6.50 6.75
N TRP A 260 -17.44 -6.58 8.08
CA TRP A 260 -16.35 -7.04 8.91
C TRP A 260 -16.06 -8.52 8.65
N PRO A 261 -14.81 -8.91 8.45
CA PRO A 261 -14.44 -10.30 8.25
C PRO A 261 -14.30 -11.02 9.60
N LEU A 262 -15.42 -11.24 10.30
CA LEU A 262 -15.44 -11.78 11.67
C LEU A 262 -14.62 -13.08 11.79
N ILE A 263 -14.74 -13.99 10.83
CA ILE A 263 -13.98 -15.25 10.82
C ILE A 263 -12.47 -14.98 10.72
N ARG A 264 -12.03 -14.07 9.81
CA ARG A 264 -10.62 -13.72 9.69
C ARG A 264 -10.10 -13.01 10.93
N LEU A 265 -10.93 -12.18 11.55
CA LEU A 265 -10.60 -11.50 12.80
C LEU A 265 -10.42 -12.54 13.92
N ALA A 266 -11.38 -13.44 14.12
CA ALA A 266 -11.30 -14.49 15.14
C ALA A 266 -10.07 -15.39 14.93
N MET A 267 -9.82 -15.84 13.68
CA MET A 267 -8.62 -16.62 13.35
C MET A 267 -7.34 -15.85 13.63
N SER A 268 -7.29 -14.55 13.31
CA SER A 268 -6.10 -13.72 13.55
C SER A 268 -5.85 -13.53 15.04
N VAL A 269 -6.89 -13.28 15.83
CA VAL A 269 -6.78 -13.18 17.28
C VAL A 269 -6.29 -14.51 17.86
N PHE A 270 -6.85 -15.63 17.43
CA PHE A 270 -6.40 -16.97 17.86
C PHE A 270 -4.92 -17.21 17.52
N ILE A 271 -4.50 -16.91 16.29
CA ILE A 271 -3.10 -17.08 15.87
C ILE A 271 -2.18 -16.13 16.65
N ILE A 272 -2.57 -14.86 16.86
CA ILE A 272 -1.80 -13.93 17.66
C ILE A 272 -1.66 -14.44 19.10
N ILE A 273 -2.74 -14.90 19.70
CA ILE A 273 -2.72 -15.51 21.05
C ILE A 273 -1.79 -16.75 21.07
N LEU A 274 -1.89 -17.60 20.06
CA LEU A 274 -1.03 -18.79 19.95
C LEU A 274 0.44 -18.40 19.82
N VAL A 275 0.73 -17.41 18.95
CA VAL A 275 2.10 -16.90 18.74
C VAL A 275 2.58 -16.11 19.96
N MET A 276 1.67 -15.47 20.69
CA MET A 276 1.99 -14.71 21.90
C MET A 276 1.97 -15.53 23.19
N GLY A 277 1.58 -16.78 23.13
CA GLY A 277 1.57 -17.66 24.30
C GLY A 277 0.64 -17.22 25.42
N LEU A 278 -0.49 -16.57 25.07
CA LEU A 278 -1.49 -16.07 26.00
C LEU A 278 -2.68 -17.06 26.17
N ILE A 279 -2.44 -18.35 26.08
CA ILE A 279 -3.42 -19.39 26.47
C ILE A 279 -3.01 -20.00 27.79
#